data_45ca2249ed092633ed81987ce9e17e36
#
_entry.id   45ca2249ed092633ed81987ce9e17e36
#
_cell.length_a   1.000
_cell.length_b   1.000
_cell.length_c   1.000
_cell.angle_alpha   90.00
_cell.angle_beta   90.00
_cell.angle_gamma   90.00
#
_symmetry.space_group_name_H-M   'P 1'
#
loop_
_entity.id
_entity.type
_entity.pdbx_description
1 polymer ?
#
loop_
_entity_poly.entity_id
_entity_poly.type
_entity_poly.pdbx_seq_one_letter_code
_entity_poly.pdbx_strand_id
1 'polypeptide(L)'
;MRCTLCPRMCGAERTETRGEGFCRMPAGPVVARAGLHMWEEPVISGTRGSGTVFFSGCTLGCVFCQNHEISAQGVGKPVTVERLGEIFRELIRQGAHNINLVTPGHFAPWVARALEPALPVPVVYNTGGYERVETLRLLEGKVQVYLPDMKYALEEPARQLSGAGDYPTAARAAIREMFRQVGPWEIREGLLVRGVLIRHLVLPGQL
;
A
#
# COMPACT_ATOMS: atom_id res chain seq x y z
N MET A 1 0.48 -6.93 -21.35
CA MET A 1 -0.28 -5.69 -21.06
C MET A 1 0.69 -4.63 -20.57
N ARG A 2 0.68 -3.44 -21.14
CA ARG A 2 1.54 -2.34 -20.70
C ARG A 2 1.04 -1.79 -19.36
N CYS A 3 1.91 -1.73 -18.36
CA CYS A 3 1.57 -1.34 -16.99
C CYS A 3 1.42 0.18 -16.84
N THR A 4 0.28 0.61 -16.32
CA THR A 4 -0.02 2.02 -16.03
C THR A 4 -0.61 2.20 -14.62
N LEU A 5 -0.31 1.25 -13.69
CA LEU A 5 -0.94 1.19 -12.36
C LEU A 5 -0.45 2.26 -11.38
N CYS A 6 0.68 2.92 -11.64
CA CYS A 6 1.22 3.93 -10.73
C CYS A 6 1.61 5.21 -11.50
N PRO A 7 1.88 6.33 -10.81
CA PRO A 7 2.24 7.60 -11.47
C PRO A 7 3.50 7.52 -12.33
N ARG A 8 4.37 6.53 -12.14
CA ARG A 8 5.52 6.32 -13.05
C ARG A 8 5.13 6.09 -14.51
N MET A 9 3.92 5.58 -14.77
CA MET A 9 3.40 5.34 -16.13
C MET A 9 4.43 4.70 -17.07
N CYS A 10 5.26 3.79 -16.52
CA CYS A 10 6.44 3.28 -17.23
C CYS A 10 6.09 2.44 -18.47
N GLY A 11 4.82 2.05 -18.65
CA GLY A 11 4.38 1.26 -19.81
C GLY A 11 5.05 -0.11 -19.94
N ALA A 12 5.70 -0.58 -18.87
CA ALA A 12 6.47 -1.81 -18.87
C ALA A 12 5.59 -3.02 -19.17
N GLU A 13 6.14 -3.98 -19.90
CA GLU A 13 5.54 -5.29 -20.02
C GLU A 13 5.78 -6.09 -18.73
N ARG A 14 4.70 -6.68 -18.20
CA ARG A 14 4.74 -7.54 -17.02
C ARG A 14 4.25 -8.93 -17.42
N THR A 15 5.12 -9.91 -17.27
CA THR A 15 4.81 -11.33 -17.44
C THR A 15 4.51 -11.98 -16.10
N GLU A 16 4.17 -13.25 -16.05
CA GLU A 16 3.92 -13.98 -14.80
C GLU A 16 5.14 -14.04 -13.87
N THR A 17 6.33 -14.02 -14.42
CA THR A 17 7.58 -14.22 -13.68
C THR A 17 8.46 -12.97 -13.62
N ARG A 18 8.24 -11.98 -14.50
CA ARG A 18 9.13 -10.85 -14.69
C ARG A 18 8.38 -9.56 -15.00
N GLY A 19 8.93 -8.43 -14.56
CA GLY A 19 8.51 -7.10 -14.96
C GLY A 19 9.71 -6.19 -15.17
N GLU A 20 9.69 -5.41 -16.25
CA GLU A 20 10.77 -4.49 -16.66
C GLU A 20 10.51 -3.04 -16.23
N GLY A 21 9.44 -2.82 -15.47
CA GLY A 21 9.09 -1.49 -14.96
C GLY A 21 9.94 -1.06 -13.78
N PHE A 22 9.72 0.18 -13.32
CA PHE A 22 10.43 0.76 -12.18
C PHE A 22 10.39 -0.14 -10.93
N CYS A 23 9.23 -0.72 -10.63
CA CYS A 23 9.05 -1.60 -9.47
C CYS A 23 9.67 -3.01 -9.67
N ARG A 24 10.05 -3.39 -10.89
CA ARG A 24 10.62 -4.69 -11.28
C ARG A 24 9.74 -5.90 -10.95
N MET A 25 8.46 -5.70 -10.72
CA MET A 25 7.55 -6.75 -10.28
C MET A 25 6.84 -7.43 -11.45
N PRO A 26 6.59 -8.75 -11.35
CA PRO A 26 5.80 -9.52 -12.31
C PRO A 26 4.32 -9.06 -12.31
N ALA A 27 3.52 -9.65 -13.17
CA ALA A 27 2.09 -9.33 -13.26
C ALA A 27 1.34 -9.66 -11.95
N GLY A 28 1.56 -10.86 -11.39
CA GLY A 28 0.90 -11.30 -10.15
C GLY A 28 1.54 -10.76 -8.87
N PRO A 29 0.86 -10.87 -7.72
CA PRO A 29 1.36 -10.40 -6.44
C PRO A 29 2.62 -11.16 -5.99
N VAL A 30 3.57 -10.42 -5.42
CA VAL A 30 4.72 -10.98 -4.71
C VAL A 30 4.65 -10.51 -3.26
N VAL A 31 4.59 -11.46 -2.34
CA VAL A 31 4.51 -11.20 -0.89
C VAL A 31 5.85 -11.48 -0.26
N ALA A 32 6.42 -10.46 0.39
CA ALA A 32 7.67 -10.57 1.12
C ALA A 32 7.46 -11.14 2.52
N ARG A 33 6.42 -10.68 3.20
CA ARG A 33 6.12 -11.06 4.58
C ARG A 33 4.63 -10.94 4.84
N ALA A 34 4.10 -11.87 5.64
CA ALA A 34 2.76 -11.77 6.22
C ALA A 34 2.80 -12.21 7.68
N GLY A 35 2.14 -11.48 8.57
CA GLY A 35 2.11 -11.78 10.00
C GLY A 35 1.41 -10.70 10.82
N LEU A 36 1.17 -10.99 12.11
CA LEU A 36 0.69 -9.97 13.05
C LEU A 36 1.79 -8.94 13.31
N HIS A 37 1.45 -7.67 13.17
CA HIS A 37 2.34 -6.53 13.42
C HIS A 37 1.78 -5.67 14.54
N MET A 38 2.55 -5.56 15.65
CA MET A 38 2.11 -4.87 16.86
C MET A 38 2.49 -3.38 16.89
N TRP A 39 3.31 -2.94 15.94
CA TRP A 39 3.98 -1.63 15.95
C TRP A 39 3.57 -0.72 14.79
N GLU A 40 2.38 -0.93 14.22
CA GLU A 40 1.74 0.07 13.37
C GLU A 40 1.14 1.15 14.28
N GLU A 41 0.52 2.17 13.74
CA GLU A 41 -0.14 3.21 14.53
C GLU A 41 -1.07 2.57 15.61
N PRO A 42 -1.11 3.09 16.85
CA PRO A 42 -1.88 2.47 17.95
C PRO A 42 -3.35 2.20 17.58
N VAL A 43 -3.98 3.12 16.84
CA VAL A 43 -5.37 2.96 16.36
C VAL A 43 -5.52 1.91 15.24
N ILE A 44 -4.43 1.38 14.69
CA ILE A 44 -4.40 0.31 13.69
C ILE A 44 -4.05 -1.02 14.34
N SER A 45 -2.96 -1.08 15.10
CA SER A 45 -2.48 -2.32 15.74
C SER A 45 -3.33 -2.75 16.93
N GLY A 46 -3.82 -1.79 17.73
CA GLY A 46 -4.53 -2.09 18.96
C GLY A 46 -3.75 -3.06 19.85
N THR A 47 -4.47 -3.96 20.52
CA THR A 47 -3.89 -4.92 21.49
C THR A 47 -3.52 -6.28 20.88
N ARG A 48 -4.09 -6.65 19.73
CA ARG A 48 -3.87 -7.97 19.10
C ARG A 48 -3.02 -7.89 17.83
N GLY A 49 -2.71 -6.68 17.37
CA GLY A 49 -1.93 -6.45 16.17
C GLY A 49 -2.76 -6.32 14.89
N SER A 50 -2.11 -5.77 13.90
CA SER A 50 -2.57 -5.66 12.52
C SER A 50 -2.11 -6.87 11.71
N GLY A 51 -2.99 -7.50 10.95
CA GLY A 51 -2.66 -8.58 10.03
C GLY A 51 -1.97 -8.03 8.78
N THR A 52 -0.67 -7.81 8.88
CA THR A 52 0.09 -7.05 7.90
C THR A 52 0.66 -7.93 6.80
N VAL A 53 0.45 -7.53 5.55
CA VAL A 53 0.99 -8.16 4.35
C VAL A 53 1.87 -7.16 3.61
N PHE A 54 3.17 -7.44 3.56
CA PHE A 54 4.16 -6.62 2.84
C PHE A 54 4.29 -7.13 1.41
N PHE A 55 3.99 -6.28 0.45
CA PHE A 55 4.20 -6.58 -0.97
C PHE A 55 5.60 -6.18 -1.41
N SER A 56 6.21 -7.00 -2.25
CA SER A 56 7.54 -6.73 -2.80
C SER A 56 7.49 -5.70 -3.92
N GLY A 57 8.61 -4.99 -4.10
CA GLY A 57 8.72 -3.88 -5.03
C GLY A 57 8.08 -2.61 -4.49
N CYS A 58 8.42 -1.49 -5.12
CA CYS A 58 7.84 -0.19 -4.75
C CYS A 58 7.84 0.74 -5.96
N THR A 59 6.81 1.56 -6.06
CA THR A 59 6.65 2.55 -7.13
C THR A 59 7.40 3.84 -6.85
N LEU A 60 7.80 4.11 -5.60
CA LEU A 60 8.42 5.36 -5.19
C LEU A 60 9.96 5.31 -5.14
N GLY A 61 10.56 4.28 -4.50
CA GLY A 61 12.00 4.08 -4.49
C GLY A 61 12.80 5.08 -3.65
N CYS A 62 12.31 5.42 -2.44
CA CYS A 62 12.97 6.35 -1.53
C CYS A 62 14.36 5.84 -1.11
N VAL A 63 15.38 6.70 -1.15
CA VAL A 63 16.78 6.35 -0.76
C VAL A 63 16.92 5.98 0.73
N PHE A 64 16.00 6.46 1.58
CA PHE A 64 15.96 6.20 3.03
C PHE A 64 14.98 5.07 3.41
N CYS A 65 14.57 4.22 2.47
CA CYS A 65 13.56 3.20 2.75
C CYS A 65 14.06 2.19 3.80
N GLN A 66 13.33 2.05 4.91
CA GLN A 66 13.61 1.06 5.95
C GLN A 66 13.44 -0.38 5.45
N ASN A 67 12.54 -0.58 4.48
CA ASN A 67 12.25 -1.88 3.88
C ASN A 67 12.97 -2.05 2.54
N HIS A 68 14.24 -1.66 2.44
CA HIS A 68 14.99 -1.65 1.17
C HIS A 68 15.05 -3.04 0.50
N GLU A 69 15.25 -4.11 1.27
CA GLU A 69 15.26 -5.47 0.74
C GLU A 69 13.95 -5.85 0.04
N ILE A 70 12.82 -5.43 0.62
CA ILE A 70 11.50 -5.70 0.06
C ILE A 70 11.23 -4.76 -1.13
N SER A 71 11.49 -3.46 -0.96
CA SER A 71 11.07 -2.42 -1.90
C SER A 71 11.96 -2.31 -3.13
N ALA A 72 13.28 -2.49 -2.98
CA ALA A 72 14.27 -2.30 -4.05
C ALA A 72 14.88 -3.61 -4.55
N GLN A 73 15.14 -4.58 -3.64
CA GLN A 73 15.69 -5.87 -4.03
C GLN A 73 14.61 -6.90 -4.42
N GLY A 74 13.32 -6.61 -4.11
CA GLY A 74 12.20 -7.44 -4.51
C GLY A 74 12.14 -8.79 -3.81
N VAL A 75 12.72 -8.90 -2.60
CA VAL A 75 12.66 -10.12 -1.79
C VAL A 75 11.20 -10.49 -1.52
N GLY A 76 10.82 -11.72 -1.85
CA GLY A 76 9.45 -12.21 -1.64
C GLY A 76 9.16 -13.44 -2.47
N LYS A 77 7.94 -13.96 -2.33
CA LYS A 77 7.45 -15.12 -3.08
C LYS A 77 6.21 -14.74 -3.89
N PRO A 78 6.13 -15.12 -5.17
CA PRO A 78 4.89 -15.01 -5.94
C PRO A 78 3.77 -15.80 -5.28
N VAL A 79 2.57 -15.23 -5.27
CA VAL A 79 1.36 -15.88 -4.77
C VAL A 79 0.21 -15.72 -5.77
N THR A 80 -0.70 -16.69 -5.80
CA THR A 80 -1.94 -16.54 -6.57
C THR A 80 -2.92 -15.62 -5.84
N VAL A 81 -3.97 -15.19 -6.53
CA VAL A 81 -5.06 -14.39 -5.92
C VAL A 81 -5.73 -15.19 -4.80
N GLU A 82 -5.97 -16.47 -5.03
CA GLU A 82 -6.59 -17.38 -4.08
C GLU A 82 -5.72 -17.51 -2.82
N ARG A 83 -4.40 -17.72 -3.00
CA ARG A 83 -3.45 -17.82 -1.89
C ARG A 83 -3.36 -16.50 -1.10
N LEU A 84 -3.41 -15.36 -1.77
CA LEU A 84 -3.44 -14.06 -1.11
C LEU A 84 -4.68 -13.91 -0.23
N GLY A 85 -5.86 -14.30 -0.73
CA GLY A 85 -7.10 -14.32 0.05
C GLY A 85 -7.04 -15.29 1.24
N GLU A 86 -6.37 -16.46 1.10
CA GLU A 86 -6.13 -17.39 2.21
C GLU A 86 -5.24 -16.77 3.29
N ILE A 87 -4.15 -16.08 2.90
CA ILE A 87 -3.27 -15.36 3.84
C ILE A 87 -4.07 -14.35 4.67
N PHE A 88 -4.98 -13.59 4.05
CA PHE A 88 -5.84 -12.67 4.79
C PHE A 88 -6.69 -13.39 5.84
N ARG A 89 -7.33 -14.50 5.46
CA ARG A 89 -8.15 -15.30 6.39
C ARG A 89 -7.32 -15.97 7.50
N GLU A 90 -6.09 -16.39 7.20
CA GLU A 90 -5.16 -16.93 8.20
C GLU A 90 -4.81 -15.88 9.27
N LEU A 91 -4.51 -14.65 8.86
CA LEU A 91 -4.22 -13.54 9.77
C LEU A 91 -5.44 -13.17 10.64
N ILE A 92 -6.63 -13.18 10.06
CA ILE A 92 -7.88 -12.97 10.80
C ILE A 92 -8.08 -14.07 11.86
N ARG A 93 -7.86 -15.35 11.51
CA ARG A 93 -7.94 -16.46 12.49
C ARG A 93 -6.90 -16.35 13.61
N GLN A 94 -5.76 -15.69 13.37
CA GLN A 94 -4.77 -15.38 14.41
C GLN A 94 -5.18 -14.21 15.30
N GLY A 95 -6.33 -13.57 15.05
CA GLY A 95 -6.89 -12.51 15.88
C GLY A 95 -6.57 -11.09 15.40
N ALA A 96 -6.09 -10.91 14.18
CA ALA A 96 -5.81 -9.58 13.63
C ALA A 96 -7.04 -8.66 13.72
N HIS A 97 -6.83 -7.41 14.14
CA HIS A 97 -7.88 -6.39 14.16
C HIS A 97 -8.31 -5.92 12.76
N ASN A 98 -7.41 -6.00 11.81
CA ASN A 98 -7.60 -5.58 10.41
C ASN A 98 -6.64 -6.36 9.51
N ILE A 99 -6.80 -6.20 8.19
CA ILE A 99 -5.80 -6.63 7.20
C ILE A 99 -5.12 -5.39 6.64
N ASN A 100 -3.82 -5.26 6.89
CA ASN A 100 -3.01 -4.12 6.51
C ASN A 100 -2.12 -4.46 5.31
N LEU A 101 -2.41 -3.85 4.17
CA LEU A 101 -1.76 -4.07 2.90
C LEU A 101 -0.66 -3.01 2.69
N VAL A 102 0.60 -3.40 2.84
CA VAL A 102 1.74 -2.46 2.74
C VAL A 102 2.28 -2.42 1.31
N THR A 103 2.18 -1.26 0.69
CA THR A 103 2.63 -0.96 -0.69
C THR A 103 1.95 -1.85 -1.74
N PRO A 104 0.62 -1.98 -1.77
CA PRO A 104 -0.09 -2.89 -2.68
C PRO A 104 -0.37 -2.29 -4.06
N GLY A 105 -0.14 -0.98 -4.32
CA GLY A 105 -0.67 -0.23 -5.46
C GLY A 105 -0.34 -0.83 -6.83
N HIS A 106 0.87 -1.33 -7.01
CA HIS A 106 1.29 -1.96 -8.27
C HIS A 106 0.73 -3.38 -8.47
N PHE A 107 -0.04 -3.88 -7.48
CA PHE A 107 -0.80 -5.13 -7.55
C PHE A 107 -2.32 -4.91 -7.35
N ALA A 108 -2.80 -3.68 -7.40
CA ALA A 108 -4.19 -3.34 -7.08
C ALA A 108 -5.26 -4.22 -7.76
N PRO A 109 -5.18 -4.59 -9.06
CA PRO A 109 -6.18 -5.46 -9.68
C PRO A 109 -6.28 -6.86 -9.04
N TRP A 110 -5.15 -7.44 -8.63
CA TRP A 110 -5.11 -8.75 -7.97
C TRP A 110 -5.55 -8.67 -6.52
N VAL A 111 -5.14 -7.60 -5.83
CA VAL A 111 -5.58 -7.30 -4.47
C VAL A 111 -7.09 -7.11 -4.42
N ALA A 112 -7.68 -6.36 -5.36
CA ALA A 112 -9.12 -6.17 -5.45
C ALA A 112 -9.89 -7.50 -5.59
N ARG A 113 -9.34 -8.46 -6.32
CA ARG A 113 -9.90 -9.82 -6.46
C ARG A 113 -9.72 -10.65 -5.20
N ALA A 114 -8.57 -10.58 -4.54
CA ALA A 114 -8.29 -11.32 -3.32
C ALA A 114 -9.12 -10.86 -2.10
N LEU A 115 -9.67 -9.64 -2.16
CA LEU A 115 -10.59 -9.08 -1.18
C LEU A 115 -12.05 -9.50 -1.41
N GLU A 116 -12.30 -10.46 -2.29
CA GLU A 116 -13.63 -11.04 -2.51
C GLU A 116 -13.68 -12.50 -2.04
N PRO A 117 -14.71 -12.88 -1.26
CA PRO A 117 -15.75 -12.02 -0.67
C PRO A 117 -15.16 -11.05 0.38
N ALA A 118 -15.94 -10.02 0.72
CA ALA A 118 -15.55 -9.01 1.72
C ALA A 118 -15.10 -9.67 3.04
N LEU A 119 -14.06 -9.11 3.64
CA LEU A 119 -13.50 -9.61 4.89
C LEU A 119 -14.32 -9.13 6.09
N PRO A 120 -14.38 -9.90 7.19
CA PRO A 120 -15.13 -9.52 8.40
C PRO A 120 -14.42 -8.47 9.26
N VAL A 121 -13.25 -8.00 8.86
CA VAL A 121 -12.45 -6.96 9.53
C VAL A 121 -12.10 -5.86 8.54
N PRO A 122 -11.80 -4.63 8.99
CA PRO A 122 -11.39 -3.55 8.11
C PRO A 122 -10.15 -3.90 7.29
N VAL A 123 -10.10 -3.43 6.05
CA VAL A 123 -8.91 -3.45 5.21
C VAL A 123 -8.23 -2.10 5.28
N VAL A 124 -6.95 -2.10 5.66
CA VAL A 124 -6.08 -0.92 5.71
C VAL A 124 -5.17 -0.93 4.47
N TYR A 125 -5.19 0.15 3.71
CA TYR A 125 -4.31 0.34 2.56
C TYR A 125 -3.17 1.28 2.95
N ASN A 126 -2.01 0.71 3.25
CA ASN A 126 -0.81 1.40 3.73
C ASN A 126 0.14 1.67 2.55
N THR A 127 0.37 2.93 2.25
CA THR A 127 1.07 3.33 1.03
C THR A 127 1.99 4.52 1.24
N GLY A 128 3.04 4.61 0.43
CA GLY A 128 3.88 5.80 0.33
C GLY A 128 3.19 7.03 -0.29
N GLY A 129 1.91 6.95 -0.59
CA GLY A 129 1.13 8.05 -1.15
C GLY A 129 1.26 8.26 -2.67
N TYR A 130 2.22 7.62 -3.32
CA TYR A 130 2.48 7.77 -4.76
C TYR A 130 1.58 6.84 -5.57
N GLU A 131 0.28 7.19 -5.64
CA GLU A 131 -0.77 6.37 -6.24
C GLU A 131 -1.50 7.12 -7.36
N ARG A 132 -2.03 6.36 -8.32
CA ARG A 132 -2.96 6.90 -9.33
C ARG A 132 -4.40 6.79 -8.84
N VAL A 133 -5.18 7.84 -9.10
CA VAL A 133 -6.61 7.89 -8.79
C VAL A 133 -7.36 6.72 -9.43
N GLU A 134 -7.07 6.40 -10.72
CA GLU A 134 -7.72 5.32 -11.45
C GLU A 134 -7.44 3.95 -10.81
N THR A 135 -6.24 3.77 -10.26
CA THR A 135 -5.86 2.53 -9.58
C THR A 135 -6.55 2.41 -8.22
N LEU A 136 -6.66 3.51 -7.47
CA LEU A 136 -7.40 3.53 -6.20
C LEU A 136 -8.90 3.21 -6.41
N ARG A 137 -9.49 3.64 -7.51
CA ARG A 137 -10.90 3.33 -7.84
C ARG A 137 -11.18 1.84 -8.02
N LEU A 138 -10.18 1.03 -8.37
CA LEU A 138 -10.33 -0.43 -8.42
C LEU A 138 -10.58 -1.05 -7.03
N LEU A 139 -10.26 -0.31 -5.98
CA LEU A 139 -10.36 -0.75 -4.58
C LEU A 139 -11.55 -0.10 -3.85
N GLU A 140 -12.35 0.72 -4.54
CA GLU A 140 -13.51 1.38 -3.98
C GLU A 140 -14.49 0.36 -3.39
N GLY A 141 -14.96 0.60 -2.16
CA GLY A 141 -15.82 -0.31 -1.41
C GLY A 141 -15.11 -1.50 -0.77
N LYS A 142 -13.82 -1.75 -1.09
CA LYS A 142 -13.03 -2.87 -0.55
C LYS A 142 -12.09 -2.45 0.58
N VAL A 143 -11.67 -1.20 0.60
CA VAL A 143 -10.78 -0.59 1.61
C VAL A 143 -11.61 0.30 2.51
N GLN A 144 -11.45 0.16 3.82
CA GLN A 144 -12.12 0.99 4.83
C GLN A 144 -11.19 2.04 5.41
N VAL A 145 -9.90 1.77 5.49
CA VAL A 145 -8.91 2.69 6.06
C VAL A 145 -7.77 2.91 5.07
N TYR A 146 -7.48 4.16 4.75
CA TYR A 146 -6.29 4.53 4.02
C TYR A 146 -5.24 5.11 4.96
N LEU A 147 -4.01 4.61 4.85
CA LEU A 147 -2.85 5.03 5.63
C LEU A 147 -1.74 5.52 4.68
N PRO A 148 -1.94 6.68 4.02
CA PRO A 148 -0.94 7.22 3.12
C PRO A 148 0.14 8.01 3.87
N ASP A 149 1.37 7.92 3.38
CA ASP A 149 2.40 8.88 3.72
C ASP A 149 2.26 10.14 2.83
N MET A 150 2.45 11.31 3.40
CA MET A 150 2.78 12.55 2.69
C MET A 150 4.26 12.84 2.92
N LYS A 151 5.15 12.21 2.12
CA LYS A 151 6.61 12.24 2.37
C LYS A 151 7.25 13.57 2.02
N TYR A 152 6.77 14.24 0.96
CA TYR A 152 7.32 15.49 0.45
C TYR A 152 6.21 16.48 0.14
N ALA A 153 6.38 17.73 0.58
CA ALA A 153 5.52 18.84 0.20
C ALA A 153 5.95 19.52 -1.10
N LEU A 154 7.26 19.44 -1.42
CA LEU A 154 7.92 20.09 -2.55
C LEU A 154 8.47 19.07 -3.55
N GLU A 155 8.59 19.50 -4.83
CA GLU A 155 9.07 18.65 -5.92
C GLU A 155 10.56 18.33 -5.81
N GLU A 156 11.38 19.27 -5.35
CA GLU A 156 12.83 19.09 -5.35
C GLU A 156 13.29 17.98 -4.38
N PRO A 157 12.85 17.97 -3.09
CA PRO A 157 13.14 16.84 -2.21
C PRO A 157 12.60 15.51 -2.75
N ALA A 158 11.42 15.52 -3.37
CA ALA A 158 10.82 14.31 -3.96
C ALA A 158 11.66 13.78 -5.14
N ARG A 159 12.22 14.67 -5.96
CA ARG A 159 13.11 14.32 -7.07
C ARG A 159 14.43 13.77 -6.56
N GLN A 160 15.05 14.44 -5.59
CA GLN A 160 16.35 14.04 -5.02
C GLN A 160 16.29 12.71 -4.27
N LEU A 161 15.26 12.52 -3.44
CA LEU A 161 15.21 11.40 -2.51
C LEU A 161 14.40 10.19 -3.01
N SER A 162 13.62 10.34 -4.09
CA SER A 162 12.80 9.26 -4.66
C SER A 162 12.74 9.25 -6.19
N GLY A 163 13.42 10.16 -6.87
CA GLY A 163 13.34 10.28 -8.33
C GLY A 163 11.91 10.53 -8.84
N ALA A 164 11.05 11.19 -8.05
CA ALA A 164 9.63 11.38 -8.30
C ALA A 164 9.22 12.85 -8.06
N GLY A 165 9.67 13.77 -8.93
CA GLY A 165 9.37 15.19 -8.79
C GLY A 165 7.87 15.52 -8.81
N ASP A 166 7.06 14.69 -9.42
CA ASP A 166 5.59 14.79 -9.46
C ASP A 166 4.89 14.26 -8.20
N TYR A 167 5.65 13.72 -7.23
CA TYR A 167 5.09 13.13 -6.02
C TYR A 167 4.09 14.03 -5.27
N PRO A 168 4.38 15.32 -5.00
CA PRO A 168 3.46 16.15 -4.22
C PRO A 168 2.09 16.30 -4.90
N THR A 169 2.07 16.39 -6.21
CA THR A 169 0.84 16.48 -7.01
C THR A 169 0.09 15.16 -7.00
N ALA A 170 0.77 14.05 -7.27
CA ALA A 170 0.20 12.70 -7.27
C ALA A 170 -0.35 12.33 -5.88
N ALA A 171 0.43 12.56 -4.81
CA ALA A 171 0.02 12.22 -3.45
C ALA A 171 -1.21 13.02 -3.00
N ARG A 172 -1.27 14.33 -3.29
CA ARG A 172 -2.46 15.14 -2.96
C ARG A 172 -3.71 14.66 -3.70
N ALA A 173 -3.58 14.29 -4.98
CA ALA A 173 -4.70 13.74 -5.75
C ALA A 173 -5.16 12.38 -5.18
N ALA A 174 -4.22 11.52 -4.86
CA ALA A 174 -4.47 10.22 -4.26
C ALA A 174 -5.17 10.34 -2.90
N ILE A 175 -4.68 11.19 -1.99
CA ILE A 175 -5.28 11.40 -0.67
C ILE A 175 -6.71 11.96 -0.77
N ARG A 176 -6.98 12.88 -1.70
CA ARG A 176 -8.35 13.37 -1.95
C ARG A 176 -9.27 12.24 -2.42
N GLU A 177 -8.80 11.38 -3.31
CA GLU A 177 -9.57 10.22 -3.77
C GLU A 177 -9.80 9.21 -2.63
N MET A 178 -8.80 8.93 -1.81
CA MET A 178 -8.93 8.09 -0.63
C MET A 178 -10.01 8.63 0.32
N PHE A 179 -9.97 9.93 0.60
CA PHE A 179 -11.00 10.57 1.44
C PHE A 179 -12.39 10.53 0.78
N ARG A 180 -12.48 10.73 -0.54
CA ARG A 180 -13.75 10.58 -1.28
C ARG A 180 -14.37 9.20 -1.08
N GLN A 181 -13.54 8.14 -1.07
CA GLN A 181 -14.01 6.75 -0.96
C GLN A 181 -14.50 6.41 0.45
N VAL A 182 -13.78 6.83 1.48
CA VAL A 182 -14.06 6.38 2.86
C VAL A 182 -14.69 7.46 3.76
N GLY A 183 -14.58 8.73 3.39
CA GLY A 183 -15.13 9.85 4.14
C GLY A 183 -14.44 10.11 5.49
N PRO A 184 -15.15 10.74 6.44
CA PRO A 184 -14.62 11.05 7.76
C PRO A 184 -14.18 9.80 8.53
N TRP A 185 -13.21 9.98 9.43
CA TRP A 185 -12.72 8.90 10.28
C TRP A 185 -13.78 8.43 11.29
N GLU A 186 -13.73 7.14 11.58
CA GLU A 186 -14.58 6.48 12.58
C GLU A 186 -13.72 5.57 13.45
N ILE A 187 -13.75 5.77 14.77
CA ILE A 187 -13.08 4.93 15.76
C ILE A 187 -14.13 4.12 16.53
N ARG A 188 -13.92 2.81 16.62
CA ARG A 188 -14.71 1.90 17.47
C ARG A 188 -13.76 1.16 18.39
N GLU A 189 -14.06 1.17 19.69
CA GLU A 189 -13.25 0.49 20.72
C GLU A 189 -11.74 0.81 20.64
N GLY A 190 -11.41 2.09 20.33
CA GLY A 190 -10.04 2.57 20.20
C GLY A 190 -9.35 2.24 18.87
N LEU A 191 -10.04 1.59 17.91
CA LEU A 191 -9.52 1.22 16.60
C LEU A 191 -10.14 2.07 15.49
N LEU A 192 -9.32 2.50 14.55
CA LEU A 192 -9.77 3.17 13.34
C LEU A 192 -10.39 2.11 12.41
N VAL A 193 -11.71 2.20 12.24
CA VAL A 193 -12.45 1.24 11.40
C VAL A 193 -12.80 1.80 10.03
N ARG A 194 -12.73 3.12 9.85
CA ARG A 194 -12.92 3.82 8.58
C ARG A 194 -12.24 5.18 8.60
N GLY A 195 -11.73 5.63 7.45
CA GLY A 195 -11.19 6.97 7.27
C GLY A 195 -9.79 6.99 6.67
N VAL A 196 -9.18 8.17 6.72
CA VAL A 196 -7.81 8.40 6.21
C VAL A 196 -6.94 8.89 7.36
N LEU A 197 -5.81 8.21 7.59
CA LEU A 197 -4.79 8.61 8.55
C LEU A 197 -3.50 8.93 7.78
N ILE A 198 -3.19 10.22 7.65
CA ILE A 198 -2.01 10.68 6.90
C ILE A 198 -0.81 10.68 7.82
N ARG A 199 0.29 10.03 7.40
CA ARG A 199 1.58 10.12 8.07
C ARG A 199 2.50 11.09 7.35
N HIS A 200 3.31 11.81 8.10
CA HIS A 200 4.34 12.68 7.56
C HIS A 200 5.70 12.34 8.19
N LEU A 201 6.67 12.04 7.34
CA LEU A 201 8.04 11.78 7.78
C LEU A 201 8.84 13.09 7.75
N VAL A 202 9.30 13.50 8.91
CA VAL A 202 10.19 14.65 9.04
C VAL A 202 11.63 14.20 8.81
N LEU A 203 12.24 14.70 7.73
CA LEU A 203 13.61 14.36 7.35
C LEU A 203 14.57 15.48 7.77
N PRO A 204 15.79 15.15 8.24
CA PRO A 204 16.80 16.14 8.54
C PRO A 204 17.07 17.07 7.36
N GLY A 205 17.06 18.38 7.62
CA GLY A 205 17.28 19.41 6.59
C GLY A 205 16.13 19.62 5.60
N GLN A 206 14.95 19.03 5.85
CA GLN A 206 13.75 19.15 5.00
C GLN A 206 12.54 19.77 5.76
N LEU A 207 12.83 20.63 6.72
CA LEU A 207 11.83 21.38 7.50
C LEU A 207 11.53 22.72 6.84
#